data_8f55a6fb725c6af2abf0b1ff2bc10ca6
#
_entry.id   8f55a6fb725c6af2abf0b1ff2bc10ca6
#
_cell.length_a   1.000
_cell.length_b   1.000
_cell.length_c   1.000
_cell.angle_alpha   90.00
_cell.angle_beta   90.00
_cell.angle_gamma   90.00
#
_symmetry.space_group_name_H-M   'P 1'
#
loop_
_entity.id
_entity.type
_entity.pdbx_description
1 polymer ?
#
loop_
_entity_poly.entity_id
_entity_poly.type
_entity_poly.pdbx_seq_one_letter_code
_entity_poly.pdbx_strand_id
1 'polypeptide(L)'
;MSGRRITRREAMKTAGALVGAGVLTGIGSTVPSLIPKASAQPAKPSGKALRVGFQVHRTGIGAIYGAWYERTANAAVKLMNETGGIAGRPVELVAEDDGTDPKRGVEVVEKLAQQAKVDFIFGTLFSNVVIAAAPRAGELKIPYLVVSEGYHVASGKLNRYIFQPGITDVRAQVSALAPWIVRNLGKRITMVYPDYAFGYDHRDFFGAAAKRLGGNIAALVPIPLTETSFTKYFPRIPRNTDVVYHVMVGPGVLTFVREMGEHFGARRQKLFGFIDSLEGVDIGSSGLEFLEGSYIWEAFPRYADGYPTRYEAFYRSRVGVNASGASQQDGKNVSAYSHMFGVWETLFVIKEAVEQSGYESPGPKDYRAFIETLERAEWFNEGNWHPQGSKRFVGRLHQAFGRQFVSQVQNKKLKVVFRTKIEDGMYPPEADYTKQPL
;
A
#
# COMPACT_ATOMS: atom_id res chain seq x y z
N MET A 1 -33.83 -13.97 -33.11
CA MET A 1 -32.47 -14.30 -33.64
C MET A 1 -31.55 -14.51 -32.40
N SER A 2 -31.20 -15.73 -32.14
CA SER A 2 -30.53 -16.19 -30.93
C SER A 2 -29.01 -16.04 -31.10
N GLY A 3 -28.40 -15.20 -30.27
CA GLY A 3 -26.97 -15.01 -30.24
C GLY A 3 -26.29 -16.13 -29.44
N ARG A 4 -25.48 -16.93 -30.09
CA ARG A 4 -24.72 -18.05 -29.54
C ARG A 4 -23.53 -17.52 -28.70
N ARG A 5 -23.55 -17.74 -27.41
CA ARG A 5 -22.39 -17.46 -26.50
C ARG A 5 -21.31 -18.49 -26.76
N ILE A 6 -20.12 -18.04 -27.16
CA ILE A 6 -18.93 -18.86 -27.31
C ILE A 6 -18.37 -19.14 -25.89
N THR A 7 -18.19 -20.41 -25.53
CA THR A 7 -17.65 -20.78 -24.22
C THR A 7 -16.12 -20.77 -24.22
N ARG A 8 -15.54 -20.56 -23.05
CA ARG A 8 -14.08 -20.48 -22.82
C ARG A 8 -13.30 -21.72 -23.32
N ARG A 9 -13.98 -22.82 -23.57
CA ARG A 9 -13.41 -24.10 -24.04
C ARG A 9 -13.24 -24.16 -25.55
N GLU A 10 -14.00 -23.36 -26.29
CA GLU A 10 -13.90 -23.30 -27.76
C GLU A 10 -12.79 -22.34 -28.23
N ALA A 11 -12.49 -21.30 -27.43
CA ALA A 11 -11.38 -20.39 -27.70
C ALA A 11 -9.98 -21.00 -27.51
N MET A 12 -9.87 -22.08 -26.74
CA MET A 12 -8.58 -22.76 -26.51
C MET A 12 -8.23 -23.85 -27.52
N LYS A 13 -9.12 -24.22 -28.43
CA LYS A 13 -8.86 -25.24 -29.47
C LYS A 13 -8.25 -24.70 -30.76
N THR A 14 -8.22 -23.37 -30.95
CA THR A 14 -7.68 -22.74 -32.16
C THR A 14 -6.24 -22.26 -32.07
N ALA A 15 -5.57 -22.46 -30.93
CA ALA A 15 -4.20 -22.00 -30.69
C ALA A 15 -3.12 -23.11 -30.66
N GLY A 16 -3.47 -24.32 -31.04
CA GLY A 16 -2.59 -25.48 -30.91
C GLY A 16 -2.43 -26.32 -32.18
N ALA A 17 -1.85 -25.77 -33.24
CA ALA A 17 -1.26 -26.58 -34.32
C ALA A 17 -0.45 -25.65 -35.25
N LEU A 18 0.87 -25.72 -35.15
CA LEU A 18 1.81 -25.54 -36.26
C LEU A 18 3.26 -25.48 -35.71
N VAL A 19 3.81 -26.65 -35.44
CA VAL A 19 5.24 -26.88 -35.53
C VAL A 19 5.44 -28.16 -36.34
N GLY A 20 5.98 -28.02 -37.53
CA GLY A 20 6.35 -29.12 -38.39
C GLY A 20 7.32 -28.60 -39.46
N ALA A 21 8.55 -29.05 -39.38
CA ALA A 21 9.64 -28.70 -40.29
C ALA A 21 9.39 -29.23 -41.71
N GLY A 22 9.80 -28.46 -42.71
CA GLY A 22 9.84 -28.90 -44.09
C GLY A 22 10.58 -27.88 -44.96
N VAL A 23 11.78 -28.26 -45.41
CA VAL A 23 12.57 -27.58 -46.44
C VAL A 23 11.91 -27.80 -47.81
N LEU A 24 11.78 -26.77 -48.65
CA LEU A 24 12.17 -26.76 -50.09
C LEU A 24 11.60 -25.56 -50.87
N THR A 25 12.54 -24.85 -51.46
CA THR A 25 12.58 -24.18 -52.81
C THR A 25 11.38 -23.39 -53.34
N GLY A 26 11.61 -22.11 -53.47
CA GLY A 26 11.39 -21.25 -54.61
C GLY A 26 9.98 -21.17 -55.22
N ILE A 27 9.29 -20.09 -54.95
CA ILE A 27 8.54 -19.24 -55.90
C ILE A 27 8.15 -17.98 -55.10
N GLY A 28 8.50 -16.81 -55.65
CA GLY A 28 8.22 -15.52 -55.02
C GLY A 28 6.73 -15.24 -54.92
N SER A 29 6.27 -15.17 -53.69
CA SER A 29 5.03 -14.50 -53.31
C SER A 29 5.35 -13.62 -52.10
N THR A 30 5.21 -12.31 -52.30
CA THR A 30 5.34 -11.29 -51.23
C THR A 30 4.25 -11.52 -50.21
N VAL A 31 4.61 -12.24 -49.12
CA VAL A 31 3.78 -12.26 -47.91
C VAL A 31 4.02 -10.92 -47.20
N PRO A 32 2.98 -10.13 -46.89
CA PRO A 32 3.17 -8.94 -46.09
C PRO A 32 3.68 -9.38 -44.73
N SER A 33 4.90 -8.97 -44.34
CA SER A 33 5.42 -9.21 -43.03
C SER A 33 4.56 -8.46 -42.04
N LEU A 34 3.82 -9.19 -41.20
CA LEU A 34 3.18 -8.70 -39.99
C LEU A 34 4.30 -8.50 -38.91
N ILE A 35 5.26 -7.65 -39.20
CA ILE A 35 6.09 -7.04 -38.17
C ILE A 35 5.15 -6.07 -37.44
N PRO A 36 4.90 -6.22 -36.13
CA PRO A 36 4.16 -5.19 -35.40
C PRO A 36 4.91 -3.88 -35.65
N LYS A 37 4.24 -2.88 -36.23
CA LYS A 37 4.78 -1.53 -36.29
C LYS A 37 5.30 -1.21 -34.91
N ALA A 38 6.59 -0.87 -34.81
CA ALA A 38 7.18 -0.35 -33.60
C ALA A 38 6.20 0.69 -33.04
N SER A 39 5.73 0.48 -31.81
CA SER A 39 4.85 1.42 -31.13
C SER A 39 5.57 2.76 -31.17
N ALA A 40 4.98 3.76 -31.80
CA ALA A 40 5.54 5.10 -31.84
C ALA A 40 5.94 5.46 -30.40
N GLN A 41 7.15 5.96 -30.19
CA GLN A 41 7.52 6.49 -28.87
C GLN A 41 6.44 7.48 -28.45
N PRO A 42 5.94 7.40 -27.19
CA PRO A 42 4.94 8.34 -26.73
C PRO A 42 5.46 9.76 -26.94
N ALA A 43 4.57 10.65 -27.40
CA ALA A 43 4.93 12.04 -27.61
C ALA A 43 5.46 12.63 -26.30
N LYS A 44 6.54 13.41 -26.39
CA LYS A 44 7.09 14.08 -25.22
C LYS A 44 6.04 14.99 -24.63
N PRO A 45 5.77 14.93 -23.30
CA PRO A 45 4.77 15.78 -22.68
C PRO A 45 5.15 17.26 -22.81
N SER A 46 4.15 18.13 -22.99
CA SER A 46 4.35 19.55 -23.26
C SER A 46 3.30 20.42 -22.56
N GLY A 47 3.55 21.75 -22.56
CA GLY A 47 2.66 22.71 -21.96
C GLY A 47 2.87 22.88 -20.45
N LYS A 48 1.86 23.42 -19.75
CA LYS A 48 1.92 23.69 -18.31
C LYS A 48 1.96 22.37 -17.53
N ALA A 49 2.96 22.22 -16.66
CA ALA A 49 3.09 21.05 -15.84
C ALA A 49 1.88 20.86 -14.91
N LEU A 50 1.50 19.60 -14.66
CA LEU A 50 0.62 19.23 -13.57
C LEU A 50 1.50 19.09 -12.33
N ARG A 51 1.23 19.90 -11.31
CA ARG A 51 2.02 19.96 -10.08
C ARG A 51 1.37 19.12 -9.00
N VAL A 52 2.05 18.05 -8.58
CA VAL A 52 1.57 17.15 -7.53
C VAL A 52 2.35 17.40 -6.25
N GLY A 53 1.66 17.86 -5.22
CA GLY A 53 2.22 18.10 -3.90
C GLY A 53 2.41 16.78 -3.16
N PHE A 54 3.58 16.56 -2.60
CA PHE A 54 3.90 15.38 -1.82
C PHE A 54 4.20 15.77 -0.37
N GLN A 55 3.26 15.45 0.52
CA GLN A 55 3.49 15.51 1.95
C GLN A 55 4.22 14.23 2.36
N VAL A 56 5.48 14.36 2.75
CA VAL A 56 6.37 13.23 3.06
C VAL A 56 7.01 13.40 4.43
N HIS A 57 7.25 12.31 5.14
CA HIS A 57 7.88 12.24 6.44
C HIS A 57 9.38 11.96 6.29
N ARG A 58 10.14 12.94 5.77
CA ARG A 58 11.61 12.84 5.59
C ARG A 58 12.35 12.78 6.91
N THR A 59 11.79 13.40 7.95
CA THR A 59 12.35 13.46 9.29
C THR A 59 11.35 12.92 10.32
N GLY A 60 11.78 12.82 11.58
CA GLY A 60 10.97 12.24 12.65
C GLY A 60 10.98 10.71 12.64
N ILE A 61 10.02 10.11 13.33
CA ILE A 61 9.94 8.65 13.51
C ILE A 61 9.63 7.90 12.21
N GLY A 62 9.06 8.58 11.22
CA GLY A 62 8.71 8.02 9.92
C GLY A 62 9.82 8.08 8.86
N ALA A 63 11.00 8.61 9.19
CA ALA A 63 12.04 8.89 8.18
C ALA A 63 12.43 7.68 7.33
N ILE A 64 12.47 6.48 7.91
CA ILE A 64 12.82 5.25 7.18
C ILE A 64 11.81 4.94 6.06
N TYR A 65 10.52 5.19 6.31
CA TYR A 65 9.47 5.04 5.29
C TYR A 65 9.53 6.18 4.29
N GLY A 66 9.74 7.42 4.77
CA GLY A 66 9.76 8.63 3.94
C GLY A 66 10.81 8.59 2.83
N ALA A 67 12.01 8.09 3.12
CA ALA A 67 13.06 7.92 2.12
C ALA A 67 12.62 7.01 0.96
N TRP A 68 11.95 5.89 1.25
CA TRP A 68 11.45 4.98 0.23
C TRP A 68 10.19 5.51 -0.47
N TYR A 69 9.35 6.23 0.23
CA TYR A 69 8.20 6.93 -0.35
C TYR A 69 8.65 7.94 -1.39
N GLU A 70 9.64 8.77 -1.06
CA GLU A 70 10.16 9.78 -1.98
C GLU A 70 10.86 9.17 -3.19
N ARG A 71 11.64 8.13 -2.98
CA ARG A 71 12.27 7.36 -4.07
C ARG A 71 11.21 6.79 -5.02
N THR A 72 10.14 6.22 -4.49
CA THR A 72 9.04 5.64 -5.26
C THR A 72 8.25 6.70 -6.01
N ALA A 73 7.95 7.84 -5.38
CA ALA A 73 7.27 8.96 -6.02
C ALA A 73 8.07 9.50 -7.21
N ASN A 74 9.39 9.70 -7.03
CA ASN A 74 10.27 10.15 -8.11
C ASN A 74 10.33 9.14 -9.26
N ALA A 75 10.36 7.83 -8.96
CA ALA A 75 10.36 6.79 -9.99
C ALA A 75 9.04 6.78 -10.79
N ALA A 76 7.90 6.94 -10.11
CA ALA A 76 6.57 7.01 -10.75
C ALA A 76 6.46 8.25 -11.64
N VAL A 77 6.82 9.43 -11.14
CA VAL A 77 6.78 10.69 -11.90
C VAL A 77 7.73 10.63 -13.11
N LYS A 78 8.93 10.08 -12.94
CA LYS A 78 9.84 9.85 -14.05
C LYS A 78 9.21 8.99 -15.14
N LEU A 79 8.60 7.86 -14.76
CA LEU A 79 7.92 6.98 -15.70
C LEU A 79 6.75 7.69 -16.40
N MET A 80 5.93 8.45 -15.68
CA MET A 80 4.84 9.23 -16.27
C MET A 80 5.39 10.18 -17.35
N ASN A 81 6.43 10.92 -17.06
CA ASN A 81 7.04 11.85 -18.00
C ASN A 81 7.69 11.14 -19.20
N GLU A 82 8.27 9.96 -19.02
CA GLU A 82 8.82 9.12 -20.10
C GLU A 82 7.71 8.55 -21.01
N THR A 83 6.49 8.41 -20.49
CA THR A 83 5.35 7.79 -21.19
C THR A 83 4.28 8.78 -21.65
N GLY A 84 4.60 10.06 -21.77
CA GLY A 84 3.72 11.10 -22.30
C GLY A 84 3.04 11.97 -21.26
N GLY A 85 3.43 11.86 -19.98
CA GLY A 85 2.90 12.67 -18.89
C GLY A 85 1.51 12.22 -18.41
N ILE A 86 0.76 13.18 -17.86
CA ILE A 86 -0.65 13.01 -17.52
C ILE A 86 -1.48 13.91 -18.46
N ALA A 87 -2.37 13.33 -19.23
CA ALA A 87 -3.13 14.03 -20.26
C ALA A 87 -2.23 14.88 -21.20
N GLY A 88 -1.04 14.36 -21.56
CA GLY A 88 -0.05 15.05 -22.39
C GLY A 88 0.76 16.15 -21.71
N ARG A 89 0.54 16.40 -20.42
CA ARG A 89 1.22 17.42 -19.61
C ARG A 89 2.39 16.82 -18.82
N PRO A 90 3.54 17.54 -18.68
CA PRO A 90 4.59 17.10 -17.76
C PRO A 90 4.07 17.07 -16.31
N VAL A 91 4.61 16.16 -15.51
CA VAL A 91 4.32 16.07 -14.08
C VAL A 91 5.51 16.61 -13.29
N GLU A 92 5.22 17.55 -12.37
CA GLU A 92 6.18 18.11 -11.43
C GLU A 92 5.82 17.65 -10.00
N LEU A 93 6.76 17.02 -9.31
CA LEU A 93 6.61 16.63 -7.92
C LEU A 93 7.13 17.74 -7.00
N VAL A 94 6.28 18.23 -6.10
CA VAL A 94 6.64 19.25 -5.10
C VAL A 94 6.55 18.58 -3.71
N ALA A 95 7.70 18.21 -3.15
CA ALA A 95 7.74 17.44 -1.90
C ALA A 95 8.11 18.33 -0.70
N GLU A 96 7.31 18.22 0.38
CA GLU A 96 7.49 18.92 1.66
C GLU A 96 7.49 17.95 2.83
N ASP A 97 8.39 18.18 3.78
CA ASP A 97 8.59 17.32 4.95
C ASP A 97 7.61 17.68 6.08
N ASP A 98 6.78 16.75 6.51
CA ASP A 98 5.89 16.90 7.66
C ASP A 98 6.54 16.56 9.01
N GLY A 99 7.75 16.01 8.99
CA GLY A 99 8.50 15.63 10.20
C GLY A 99 7.82 14.57 11.06
N THR A 100 6.80 13.88 10.53
CA THR A 100 5.91 12.97 11.30
C THR A 100 5.17 13.71 12.43
N ASP A 101 4.99 15.02 12.29
CA ASP A 101 4.37 15.90 13.28
C ASP A 101 3.00 16.40 12.79
N PRO A 102 1.92 16.23 13.58
CA PRO A 102 0.57 16.64 13.17
C PRO A 102 0.43 18.13 12.85
N LYS A 103 1.06 19.03 13.64
CA LYS A 103 0.99 20.46 13.42
C LYS A 103 1.70 20.86 12.12
N ARG A 104 2.92 20.31 11.94
CA ARG A 104 3.70 20.54 10.73
C ARG A 104 3.01 19.95 9.49
N GLY A 105 2.28 18.83 9.65
CA GLY A 105 1.44 18.25 8.59
C GLY A 105 0.39 19.23 8.07
N VAL A 106 -0.26 20.00 8.96
CA VAL A 106 -1.20 21.08 8.58
C VAL A 106 -0.48 22.19 7.82
N GLU A 107 0.68 22.65 8.33
CA GLU A 107 1.49 23.70 7.70
C GLU A 107 1.95 23.30 6.29
N VAL A 108 2.29 22.01 6.10
CA VAL A 108 2.68 21.46 4.79
C VAL A 108 1.52 21.50 3.81
N VAL A 109 0.31 21.12 4.21
CA VAL A 109 -0.88 21.20 3.36
C VAL A 109 -1.13 22.65 2.92
N GLU A 110 -1.03 23.62 3.84
CA GLU A 110 -1.15 25.05 3.51
C GLU A 110 -0.08 25.50 2.51
N LYS A 111 1.17 25.15 2.76
CA LYS A 111 2.30 25.52 1.91
C LYS A 111 2.14 24.97 0.49
N LEU A 112 1.78 23.69 0.38
CA LEU A 112 1.56 23.03 -0.91
C LEU A 112 0.39 23.69 -1.68
N ALA A 113 -0.73 23.93 -1.01
CA ALA A 113 -1.92 24.48 -1.64
C ALA A 113 -1.78 25.97 -2.00
N GLN A 114 -1.30 26.80 -1.07
CA GLN A 114 -1.37 28.24 -1.21
C GLN A 114 -0.08 28.86 -1.80
N GLN A 115 1.10 28.37 -1.39
CA GLN A 115 2.38 28.92 -1.84
C GLN A 115 2.88 28.20 -3.09
N ALA A 116 2.96 26.86 -3.03
CA ALA A 116 3.39 26.07 -4.18
C ALA A 116 2.30 25.94 -5.25
N LYS A 117 1.02 26.14 -4.91
CA LYS A 117 -0.13 26.10 -5.83
C LYS A 117 -0.16 24.79 -6.62
N VAL A 118 -0.06 23.68 -5.92
CA VAL A 118 -0.13 22.36 -6.53
C VAL A 118 -1.56 22.04 -6.98
N ASP A 119 -1.70 21.14 -7.95
CA ASP A 119 -2.99 20.69 -8.46
C ASP A 119 -3.67 19.70 -7.50
N PHE A 120 -2.89 18.82 -6.87
CA PHE A 120 -3.33 17.79 -5.91
C PHE A 120 -2.29 17.63 -4.81
N ILE A 121 -2.73 17.14 -3.64
CA ILE A 121 -1.82 16.71 -2.58
C ILE A 121 -1.95 15.19 -2.44
N PHE A 122 -0.83 14.51 -2.20
CA PHE A 122 -0.83 13.11 -1.80
C PHE A 122 0.22 12.85 -0.74
N GLY A 123 0.12 11.68 -0.11
CA GLY A 123 1.10 11.23 0.90
C GLY A 123 0.50 11.22 2.28
N THR A 124 1.20 11.27 3.16
CA THR A 124 1.72 10.87 4.46
C THR A 124 1.21 9.50 4.92
N LEU A 125 1.99 8.84 5.80
CA LEU A 125 1.66 7.51 6.34
C LEU A 125 0.92 7.61 7.67
N PHE A 126 1.37 8.47 8.57
CA PHE A 126 0.96 8.45 9.97
C PHE A 126 -0.45 8.99 10.19
N SER A 127 -1.31 8.15 10.81
CA SER A 127 -2.72 8.45 11.00
C SER A 127 -2.99 9.75 11.76
N ASN A 128 -2.18 10.06 12.80
CA ASN A 128 -2.31 11.31 13.55
C ASN A 128 -2.01 12.56 12.71
N VAL A 129 -1.08 12.46 11.76
CA VAL A 129 -0.76 13.53 10.81
C VAL A 129 -1.90 13.71 9.82
N VAL A 130 -2.43 12.61 9.26
CA VAL A 130 -3.59 12.65 8.35
C VAL A 130 -4.80 13.26 9.02
N ILE A 131 -5.14 12.81 10.24
CA ILE A 131 -6.31 13.31 11.00
C ILE A 131 -6.20 14.82 11.25
N ALA A 132 -5.01 15.34 11.51
CA ALA A 132 -4.77 16.75 11.71
C ALA A 132 -4.82 17.56 10.40
N ALA A 133 -4.21 17.05 9.33
CA ALA A 133 -4.03 17.77 8.06
C ALA A 133 -5.26 17.72 7.15
N ALA A 134 -6.04 16.65 7.17
CA ALA A 134 -7.18 16.45 6.28
C ALA A 134 -8.28 17.53 6.39
N PRO A 135 -8.66 18.01 7.58
CA PRO A 135 -9.62 19.12 7.69
C PRO A 135 -9.14 20.35 6.92
N ARG A 136 -7.85 20.68 7.00
CA ARG A 136 -7.27 21.83 6.32
C ARG A 136 -7.30 21.70 4.80
N ALA A 137 -7.03 20.51 4.26
CA ALA A 137 -7.19 20.25 2.83
C ALA A 137 -8.64 20.49 2.36
N GLY A 138 -9.63 20.09 3.16
CA GLY A 138 -11.05 20.34 2.89
C GLY A 138 -11.41 21.82 2.91
N GLU A 139 -10.92 22.59 3.88
CA GLU A 139 -11.10 24.06 3.95
C GLU A 139 -10.49 24.77 2.72
N LEU A 140 -9.33 24.30 2.28
CA LEU A 140 -8.64 24.82 1.09
C LEU A 140 -9.23 24.27 -0.21
N LYS A 141 -10.19 23.35 -0.12
CA LYS A 141 -10.86 22.70 -1.26
C LYS A 141 -9.88 22.07 -2.24
N ILE A 142 -8.85 21.40 -1.73
CA ILE A 142 -7.86 20.70 -2.55
C ILE A 142 -7.95 19.19 -2.32
N PRO A 143 -8.04 18.36 -3.38
CA PRO A 143 -8.03 16.90 -3.22
C PRO A 143 -6.72 16.41 -2.59
N TYR A 144 -6.85 15.56 -1.56
CA TYR A 144 -5.73 15.01 -0.83
C TYR A 144 -5.86 13.48 -0.74
N LEU A 145 -4.96 12.77 -1.44
CA LEU A 145 -4.96 11.32 -1.53
C LEU A 145 -3.91 10.76 -0.56
N VAL A 146 -4.36 10.27 0.59
CA VAL A 146 -3.45 9.80 1.64
C VAL A 146 -2.89 8.42 1.35
N VAL A 147 -1.64 8.18 1.77
CA VAL A 147 -0.95 6.87 1.71
C VAL A 147 -0.82 6.36 3.14
N SER A 148 -1.95 6.16 3.79
CA SER A 148 -2.08 5.78 5.20
C SER A 148 -2.95 4.54 5.33
N GLU A 149 -2.98 3.92 6.51
CA GLU A 149 -3.72 2.69 6.79
C GLU A 149 -4.84 2.85 7.81
N GLY A 150 -4.90 3.99 8.50
CA GLY A 150 -5.93 4.22 9.52
C GLY A 150 -7.35 4.17 8.96
N TYR A 151 -8.29 3.78 9.80
CA TYR A 151 -9.72 3.74 9.46
C TYR A 151 -10.36 5.13 9.30
N HIS A 152 -9.62 6.19 9.61
CA HIS A 152 -10.12 7.56 9.66
C HIS A 152 -10.76 8.06 8.35
N VAL A 153 -10.28 7.64 7.18
CA VAL A 153 -10.92 7.98 5.90
C VAL A 153 -12.26 7.25 5.78
N ALA A 154 -12.29 5.93 5.81
CA ALA A 154 -13.50 5.14 5.64
C ALA A 154 -14.54 5.35 6.77
N SER A 155 -14.16 5.99 7.90
CA SER A 155 -15.08 6.33 8.99
C SER A 155 -16.11 7.41 8.63
N GLY A 156 -15.90 8.15 7.55
CA GLY A 156 -16.75 9.28 7.16
C GLY A 156 -16.62 10.53 8.01
N LYS A 157 -15.67 10.57 8.95
CA LYS A 157 -15.44 11.70 9.85
C LYS A 157 -14.61 12.84 9.25
N LEU A 158 -13.97 12.58 8.13
CA LEU A 158 -13.24 13.60 7.37
C LEU A 158 -14.16 14.25 6.33
N ASN A 159 -13.58 14.97 5.38
CA ASN A 159 -14.33 15.68 4.34
C ASN A 159 -14.21 14.98 2.97
N ARG A 160 -15.02 15.40 2.01
CA ARG A 160 -15.14 14.81 0.68
C ARG A 160 -13.91 15.00 -0.21
N TYR A 161 -12.91 15.78 0.21
CA TYR A 161 -11.65 15.96 -0.54
C TYR A 161 -10.60 14.90 -0.23
N ILE A 162 -10.82 14.00 0.75
CA ILE A 162 -9.84 13.05 1.24
C ILE A 162 -10.10 11.65 0.70
N PHE A 163 -9.07 11.00 0.13
CA PHE A 163 -9.14 9.64 -0.42
C PHE A 163 -7.98 8.79 0.08
N GLN A 164 -8.20 7.47 0.20
CA GLN A 164 -7.19 6.46 0.57
C GLN A 164 -7.16 5.33 -0.47
N PRO A 165 -6.61 5.59 -1.67
CA PRO A 165 -6.66 4.63 -2.76
C PRO A 165 -5.48 3.67 -2.82
N GLY A 166 -4.35 3.99 -2.17
CA GLY A 166 -3.10 3.25 -2.29
C GLY A 166 -3.03 2.02 -1.38
N ILE A 167 -3.49 2.14 -0.14
CA ILE A 167 -3.37 1.10 0.89
C ILE A 167 -4.75 0.82 1.49
N THR A 168 -5.00 -0.45 1.82
CA THR A 168 -6.22 -0.89 2.53
C THR A 168 -6.16 -0.46 3.99
N ASP A 169 -7.28 -0.03 4.57
CA ASP A 169 -7.32 0.39 5.97
C ASP A 169 -7.22 -0.77 6.97
N VAL A 170 -6.86 -0.44 8.22
CA VAL A 170 -6.67 -1.40 9.32
C VAL A 170 -7.91 -2.26 9.55
N ARG A 171 -9.14 -1.71 9.46
CA ARG A 171 -10.37 -2.48 9.68
C ARG A 171 -10.49 -3.62 8.67
N ALA A 172 -10.23 -3.32 7.39
CA ALA A 172 -10.27 -4.31 6.33
C ALA A 172 -9.16 -5.35 6.48
N GLN A 173 -7.93 -4.90 6.76
CA GLN A 173 -6.76 -5.75 6.94
C GLN A 173 -7.01 -6.78 8.05
N VAL A 174 -7.38 -6.33 9.24
CA VAL A 174 -7.59 -7.22 10.40
C VAL A 174 -8.84 -8.09 10.23
N SER A 175 -9.88 -7.60 9.53
CA SER A 175 -11.06 -8.41 9.23
C SER A 175 -10.72 -9.61 8.36
N ALA A 176 -9.85 -9.41 7.36
CA ALA A 176 -9.39 -10.46 6.47
C ALA A 176 -8.45 -11.46 7.16
N LEU A 177 -7.61 -10.98 8.08
CA LEU A 177 -6.54 -11.79 8.69
C LEU A 177 -6.95 -12.49 9.98
N ALA A 178 -7.85 -11.92 10.78
CA ALA A 178 -8.24 -12.47 12.08
C ALA A 178 -8.74 -13.92 12.01
N PRO A 179 -9.54 -14.36 10.99
CA PRO A 179 -9.96 -15.75 10.88
C PRO A 179 -8.79 -16.71 10.76
N TRP A 180 -7.76 -16.35 9.99
CA TRP A 180 -6.57 -17.17 9.83
C TRP A 180 -5.74 -17.22 11.12
N ILE A 181 -5.53 -16.06 11.77
CA ILE A 181 -4.76 -15.95 13.01
C ILE A 181 -5.38 -16.80 14.12
N VAL A 182 -6.67 -16.61 14.39
CA VAL A 182 -7.38 -17.33 15.46
C VAL A 182 -7.42 -18.83 15.22
N ARG A 183 -7.56 -19.27 13.96
CA ARG A 183 -7.62 -20.68 13.60
C ARG A 183 -6.27 -21.39 13.66
N ASN A 184 -5.20 -20.72 13.20
CA ASN A 184 -3.90 -21.36 12.97
C ASN A 184 -2.88 -21.07 14.07
N LEU A 185 -2.99 -19.93 14.72
CA LEU A 185 -1.98 -19.53 15.70
C LEU A 185 -2.46 -19.74 17.15
N GLY A 186 -3.72 -19.46 17.45
CA GLY A 186 -4.28 -19.69 18.78
C GLY A 186 -5.34 -18.67 19.15
N LYS A 187 -6.04 -18.94 20.26
CA LYS A 187 -7.20 -18.16 20.69
C LYS A 187 -6.90 -17.17 21.81
N ARG A 188 -5.85 -17.40 22.59
CA ARG A 188 -5.45 -16.51 23.69
C ARG A 188 -4.38 -15.54 23.19
N ILE A 189 -4.79 -14.30 22.91
CA ILE A 189 -4.00 -13.33 22.19
C ILE A 189 -3.62 -12.16 23.09
N THR A 190 -2.35 -11.78 23.14
CA THR A 190 -1.91 -10.49 23.68
C THR A 190 -1.64 -9.53 22.53
N MET A 191 -2.17 -8.33 22.62
CA MET A 191 -1.93 -7.28 21.64
C MET A 191 -0.91 -6.27 22.16
N VAL A 192 0.18 -6.07 21.40
CA VAL A 192 1.21 -5.05 21.65
C VAL A 192 1.11 -4.03 20.50
N TYR A 193 0.82 -2.78 20.82
CA TYR A 193 0.51 -1.77 19.82
C TYR A 193 1.02 -0.38 20.21
N PRO A 194 1.32 0.49 19.22
CA PRO A 194 1.77 1.85 19.49
C PRO A 194 0.60 2.70 20.01
N ASP A 195 0.89 3.57 20.96
CA ASP A 195 -0.11 4.35 21.71
C ASP A 195 -0.55 5.59 20.91
N TYR A 196 -1.19 5.38 19.75
CA TYR A 196 -1.83 6.42 18.92
C TYR A 196 -2.90 5.82 17.99
N ALA A 197 -3.55 6.65 17.18
CA ALA A 197 -4.74 6.30 16.39
C ALA A 197 -4.63 4.98 15.62
N PHE A 198 -3.52 4.73 14.92
CA PHE A 198 -3.27 3.47 14.20
C PHE A 198 -3.29 2.24 15.13
N GLY A 199 -2.60 2.33 16.26
CA GLY A 199 -2.61 1.25 17.26
C GLY A 199 -3.98 1.02 17.88
N TYR A 200 -4.77 2.07 18.07
CA TYR A 200 -6.15 1.97 18.57
C TYR A 200 -7.08 1.32 17.56
N ASP A 201 -6.93 1.61 16.26
CA ASP A 201 -7.68 0.91 15.20
C ASP A 201 -7.41 -0.61 15.26
N HIS A 202 -6.13 -1.03 15.40
CA HIS A 202 -5.78 -2.44 15.57
C HIS A 202 -6.39 -3.04 16.83
N ARG A 203 -6.27 -2.36 17.98
CA ARG A 203 -6.84 -2.79 19.25
C ARG A 203 -8.34 -3.07 19.11
N ASP A 204 -9.07 -2.14 18.51
CA ASP A 204 -10.51 -2.17 18.48
C ASP A 204 -11.03 -3.15 17.41
N PHE A 205 -10.56 -3.04 16.18
CA PHE A 205 -11.05 -3.89 15.09
C PHE A 205 -10.56 -5.33 15.20
N PHE A 206 -9.26 -5.55 15.46
CA PHE A 206 -8.76 -6.92 15.66
C PHE A 206 -9.33 -7.54 16.91
N GLY A 207 -9.38 -6.81 18.03
CA GLY A 207 -9.97 -7.28 19.27
C GLY A 207 -11.41 -7.71 19.11
N ALA A 208 -12.25 -6.93 18.40
CA ALA A 208 -13.62 -7.28 18.09
C ALA A 208 -13.72 -8.50 17.15
N ALA A 209 -12.89 -8.56 16.11
CA ALA A 209 -12.86 -9.68 15.16
C ALA A 209 -12.44 -10.98 15.86
N ALA A 210 -11.37 -10.96 16.66
CA ALA A 210 -10.90 -12.11 17.41
C ALA A 210 -11.99 -12.65 18.36
N LYS A 211 -12.68 -11.77 19.10
CA LYS A 211 -13.78 -12.17 19.99
C LYS A 211 -14.92 -12.86 19.24
N ARG A 212 -15.35 -12.32 18.10
CA ARG A 212 -16.40 -12.95 17.26
C ARG A 212 -16.01 -14.35 16.78
N LEU A 213 -14.74 -14.62 16.65
CA LEU A 213 -14.18 -15.91 16.24
C LEU A 213 -13.87 -16.86 17.41
N GLY A 214 -14.30 -16.51 18.61
CA GLY A 214 -14.08 -17.30 19.83
C GLY A 214 -12.65 -17.16 20.39
N GLY A 215 -11.93 -16.12 20.00
CA GLY A 215 -10.64 -15.72 20.59
C GLY A 215 -10.83 -14.88 21.86
N ASN A 216 -9.80 -14.81 22.67
CA ASN A 216 -9.73 -14.03 23.90
C ASN A 216 -8.51 -13.09 23.87
N ILE A 217 -8.75 -11.80 24.10
CA ILE A 217 -7.66 -10.85 24.30
C ILE A 217 -7.20 -10.93 25.73
N ALA A 218 -6.05 -11.59 25.93
CA ALA A 218 -5.48 -11.87 27.26
C ALA A 218 -4.85 -10.64 27.90
N ALA A 219 -4.27 -9.75 27.09
CA ALA A 219 -3.71 -8.48 27.52
C ALA A 219 -3.66 -7.46 26.38
N LEU A 220 -3.70 -6.18 26.76
CA LEU A 220 -3.47 -5.02 25.91
C LEU A 220 -2.24 -4.28 26.41
N VAL A 221 -1.25 -4.10 25.56
CA VAL A 221 0.05 -3.50 25.89
C VAL A 221 0.32 -2.32 24.97
N PRO A 222 -0.23 -1.13 25.26
CA PRO A 222 0.12 0.09 24.53
C PRO A 222 1.56 0.50 24.84
N ILE A 223 2.27 0.97 23.82
CA ILE A 223 3.66 1.43 23.90
C ILE A 223 3.75 2.81 23.25
N PRO A 224 4.27 3.84 23.96
CA PRO A 224 4.47 5.17 23.37
C PRO A 224 5.37 5.13 22.12
N LEU A 225 5.07 5.96 21.12
CA LEU A 225 5.86 6.05 19.88
C LEU A 225 7.33 6.45 20.10
N THR A 226 7.60 7.16 21.18
CA THR A 226 8.95 7.64 21.54
C THR A 226 9.75 6.64 22.36
N GLU A 227 9.18 5.45 22.61
CA GLU A 227 9.83 4.44 23.43
C GLU A 227 11.03 3.81 22.71
N THR A 228 12.13 3.65 23.45
CA THR A 228 13.38 3.10 22.91
C THR A 228 13.85 1.83 23.65
N SER A 229 13.18 1.44 24.76
CA SER A 229 13.46 0.23 25.53
C SER A 229 12.15 -0.46 25.93
N PHE A 230 12.02 -1.72 25.63
CA PHE A 230 10.72 -2.42 25.63
C PHE A 230 10.62 -3.48 26.72
N THR A 231 11.69 -3.90 27.32
CA THR A 231 11.74 -4.99 28.33
C THR A 231 10.77 -4.79 29.50
N LYS A 232 10.54 -3.53 29.91
CA LYS A 232 9.58 -3.17 30.98
C LYS A 232 8.13 -3.48 30.65
N TYR A 233 7.79 -3.70 29.37
CA TYR A 233 6.43 -4.04 28.93
C TYR A 233 6.19 -5.54 28.88
N PHE A 234 7.22 -6.37 28.73
CA PHE A 234 7.09 -7.82 28.55
C PHE A 234 6.48 -8.55 29.76
N PRO A 235 6.68 -8.14 31.03
CA PRO A 235 5.96 -8.74 32.16
C PRO A 235 4.43 -8.60 32.07
N ARG A 236 3.93 -7.66 31.25
CA ARG A 236 2.48 -7.49 30.97
C ARG A 236 1.93 -8.52 29.98
N ILE A 237 2.77 -9.33 29.33
CA ILE A 237 2.41 -10.41 28.41
C ILE A 237 2.24 -11.69 29.21
N PRO A 238 1.01 -12.24 29.40
CA PRO A 238 0.80 -13.44 30.18
C PRO A 238 1.53 -14.65 29.56
N ARG A 239 2.17 -15.46 30.39
CA ARG A 239 2.94 -16.65 29.93
C ARG A 239 2.10 -17.67 29.17
N ASN A 240 0.80 -17.73 29.42
CA ASN A 240 -0.16 -18.62 28.76
C ASN A 240 -0.83 -17.97 27.54
N THR A 241 -0.26 -16.90 27.00
CA THR A 241 -0.64 -16.33 25.69
C THR A 241 -0.27 -17.31 24.58
N ASP A 242 -1.17 -17.59 23.64
CA ASP A 242 -0.88 -18.40 22.45
C ASP A 242 -0.14 -17.59 21.41
N VAL A 243 -0.61 -16.33 21.20
CA VAL A 243 -0.15 -15.43 20.14
C VAL A 243 0.14 -14.05 20.71
N VAL A 244 1.31 -13.53 20.43
CA VAL A 244 1.63 -12.11 20.57
C VAL A 244 1.43 -11.45 19.22
N TYR A 245 0.33 -10.68 19.11
CA TYR A 245 0.02 -9.85 17.97
C TYR A 245 0.64 -8.47 18.19
N HIS A 246 1.64 -8.11 17.39
CA HIS A 246 2.38 -6.84 17.59
C HIS A 246 2.35 -5.97 16.33
N VAL A 247 2.16 -4.67 16.52
CA VAL A 247 2.05 -3.69 15.43
C VAL A 247 2.93 -2.45 15.70
N MET A 248 4.13 -2.70 16.22
CA MET A 248 5.08 -1.63 16.50
C MET A 248 5.59 -0.95 15.23
N VAL A 249 5.85 0.35 15.31
CA VAL A 249 6.28 1.20 14.18
C VAL A 249 7.46 2.10 14.60
N GLY A 250 8.17 2.64 13.61
CA GLY A 250 9.22 3.63 13.83
C GLY A 250 10.60 3.04 14.19
N PRO A 251 11.56 3.89 14.59
CA PRO A 251 12.96 3.49 14.75
C PRO A 251 13.21 2.49 15.88
N GLY A 252 12.29 2.40 16.86
CA GLY A 252 12.36 1.43 17.96
C GLY A 252 12.04 -0.02 17.57
N VAL A 253 11.50 -0.25 16.36
CA VAL A 253 11.04 -1.58 15.93
C VAL A 253 12.13 -2.64 16.04
N LEU A 254 13.34 -2.37 15.56
CA LEU A 254 14.44 -3.34 15.62
C LEU A 254 14.84 -3.69 17.06
N THR A 255 14.88 -2.70 17.94
CA THR A 255 15.14 -2.90 19.36
C THR A 255 14.03 -3.73 20.01
N PHE A 256 12.76 -3.39 19.73
CA PHE A 256 11.61 -4.15 20.25
C PHE A 256 11.67 -5.62 19.84
N VAL A 257 11.91 -5.89 18.55
CA VAL A 257 11.97 -7.24 18.00
C VAL A 257 13.11 -8.05 18.64
N ARG A 258 14.30 -7.44 18.82
CA ARG A 258 15.44 -8.07 19.46
C ARG A 258 15.18 -8.37 20.94
N GLU A 259 14.71 -7.37 21.71
CA GLU A 259 14.43 -7.53 23.13
C GLU A 259 13.34 -8.57 23.39
N MET A 260 12.34 -8.69 22.50
CA MET A 260 11.36 -9.78 22.57
C MET A 260 12.03 -11.15 22.43
N GLY A 261 12.95 -11.29 21.49
CA GLY A 261 13.70 -12.55 21.30
C GLY A 261 14.53 -12.92 22.51
N GLU A 262 15.24 -11.97 23.09
CA GLU A 262 16.06 -12.14 24.28
C GLU A 262 15.20 -12.52 25.50
N HIS A 263 14.05 -11.86 25.69
CA HIS A 263 13.18 -12.09 26.84
C HIS A 263 12.44 -13.43 26.80
N PHE A 264 11.88 -13.79 25.64
CA PHE A 264 11.05 -15.00 25.52
C PHE A 264 11.85 -16.23 25.09
N GLY A 265 12.92 -16.06 24.31
CA GLY A 265 13.80 -17.13 23.86
C GLY A 265 13.05 -18.29 23.17
N ALA A 266 13.50 -19.53 23.40
CA ALA A 266 12.91 -20.72 22.81
C ALA A 266 11.50 -21.08 23.35
N ARG A 267 11.08 -20.47 24.45
CA ARG A 267 9.72 -20.69 25.05
C ARG A 267 8.71 -19.65 24.61
N ARG A 268 9.02 -18.93 23.57
CA ARG A 268 8.17 -17.85 23.09
C ARG A 268 6.82 -18.36 22.59
N GLN A 269 5.83 -17.52 22.75
CA GLN A 269 4.55 -17.63 22.11
C GLN A 269 4.71 -17.47 20.57
N LYS A 270 3.72 -17.86 19.79
CA LYS A 270 3.71 -17.55 18.38
C LYS A 270 3.68 -16.03 18.18
N LEU A 271 4.58 -15.50 17.38
CA LEU A 271 4.60 -14.09 17.05
C LEU A 271 3.87 -13.88 15.74
N PHE A 272 2.93 -12.95 15.73
CA PHE A 272 2.33 -12.39 14.53
C PHE A 272 2.62 -10.90 14.51
N GLY A 273 3.53 -10.50 13.63
CA GLY A 273 3.91 -9.10 13.45
C GLY A 273 3.12 -8.47 12.32
N PHE A 274 2.63 -7.26 12.57
CA PHE A 274 2.21 -6.41 11.49
C PHE A 274 3.43 -5.97 10.70
N ILE A 275 3.27 -5.68 9.39
CA ILE A 275 4.42 -5.37 8.51
C ILE A 275 5.25 -4.21 9.02
N ASP A 276 4.62 -3.20 9.62
CA ASP A 276 5.28 -2.03 10.19
C ASP A 276 6.31 -2.38 11.24
N SER A 277 6.16 -3.52 11.90
CA SER A 277 7.14 -4.00 12.88
C SER A 277 8.48 -4.42 12.27
N LEU A 278 8.50 -4.77 10.99
CA LEU A 278 9.68 -5.30 10.30
C LEU A 278 10.00 -4.58 8.98
N GLU A 279 9.23 -3.57 8.61
CA GLU A 279 9.51 -2.84 7.38
C GLU A 279 10.83 -2.07 7.52
N GLY A 280 11.69 -2.18 6.51
CA GLY A 280 13.06 -1.67 6.60
C GLY A 280 14.04 -2.56 7.39
N VAL A 281 13.58 -3.61 8.05
CA VAL A 281 14.44 -4.55 8.78
C VAL A 281 14.92 -5.67 7.86
N ASP A 282 16.24 -5.85 7.77
CA ASP A 282 16.82 -7.03 7.10
C ASP A 282 16.74 -8.25 8.02
N ILE A 283 15.71 -9.08 7.82
CA ILE A 283 15.49 -10.29 8.63
C ILE A 283 16.58 -11.36 8.46
N GLY A 284 17.44 -11.22 7.44
CA GLY A 284 18.63 -12.07 7.24
C GLY A 284 19.82 -11.70 8.12
N SER A 285 19.78 -10.54 8.79
CA SER A 285 20.86 -10.07 9.65
C SER A 285 21.09 -10.98 10.84
N SER A 286 22.34 -11.00 11.32
CA SER A 286 22.69 -11.69 12.57
C SER A 286 21.98 -11.08 13.78
N GLY A 287 21.65 -11.91 14.76
CA GLY A 287 20.94 -11.47 15.98
C GLY A 287 19.41 -11.40 15.82
N LEU A 288 18.87 -11.78 14.67
CA LEU A 288 17.43 -11.88 14.39
C LEU A 288 16.95 -13.33 14.17
N GLU A 289 17.78 -14.32 14.49
CA GLU A 289 17.46 -15.75 14.34
C GLU A 289 16.21 -16.16 15.11
N PHE A 290 15.89 -15.45 16.20
CA PHE A 290 14.67 -15.68 16.98
C PHE A 290 13.38 -15.37 16.20
N LEU A 291 13.43 -14.65 15.07
CA LEU A 291 12.27 -14.45 14.20
C LEU A 291 11.88 -15.71 13.43
N GLU A 292 12.78 -16.71 13.31
CA GLU A 292 12.48 -17.95 12.59
C GLU A 292 11.18 -18.58 13.09
N GLY A 293 10.29 -18.91 12.17
CA GLY A 293 8.94 -19.40 12.45
C GLY A 293 7.90 -18.34 12.81
N SER A 294 8.27 -17.06 12.95
CA SER A 294 7.32 -15.96 13.18
C SER A 294 6.50 -15.67 11.93
N TYR A 295 5.30 -15.15 12.14
CA TYR A 295 4.37 -14.78 11.08
C TYR A 295 4.30 -13.26 10.95
N ILE A 296 4.23 -12.78 9.72
CA ILE A 296 4.24 -11.36 9.36
C ILE A 296 3.08 -11.12 8.40
N TRP A 297 2.32 -10.07 8.63
CA TRP A 297 1.40 -9.55 7.64
C TRP A 297 2.14 -8.67 6.62
N GLU A 298 1.76 -8.80 5.36
CA GLU A 298 2.23 -7.96 4.27
C GLU A 298 1.05 -7.53 3.38
N ALA A 299 0.97 -6.24 3.06
CA ALA A 299 0.03 -5.74 2.06
C ALA A 299 0.52 -6.05 0.65
N PHE A 300 1.83 -6.08 0.46
CA PHE A 300 2.50 -6.48 -0.77
C PHE A 300 3.80 -7.23 -0.42
N PRO A 301 3.94 -8.51 -0.80
CA PRO A 301 5.05 -9.33 -0.35
C PRO A 301 6.42 -8.75 -0.70
N ARG A 302 7.29 -8.60 0.30
CA ARG A 302 8.65 -8.08 0.12
C ARG A 302 9.50 -8.98 -0.77
N TYR A 303 9.42 -10.29 -0.56
CA TYR A 303 10.15 -11.26 -1.34
C TYR A 303 9.35 -11.69 -2.56
N ALA A 304 9.96 -11.60 -3.74
CA ALA A 304 9.34 -12.03 -4.99
C ALA A 304 9.12 -13.55 -5.09
N ASP A 305 9.63 -14.33 -4.13
CA ASP A 305 9.59 -15.77 -4.12
C ASP A 305 8.16 -16.31 -4.03
N GLY A 306 7.70 -16.89 -5.14
CA GLY A 306 6.39 -17.50 -5.28
C GLY A 306 5.25 -16.57 -5.72
N TYR A 307 5.51 -15.29 -5.98
CA TYR A 307 4.45 -14.35 -6.37
C TYR A 307 4.81 -13.29 -7.43
N PRO A 308 5.93 -13.37 -8.14
CA PRO A 308 6.25 -12.29 -9.08
C PRO A 308 5.35 -12.38 -10.31
N THR A 309 4.50 -11.37 -10.49
CA THR A 309 3.91 -11.09 -11.78
C THR A 309 4.91 -10.29 -12.63
N ARG A 310 4.70 -10.24 -13.95
CA ARG A 310 5.48 -9.35 -14.81
C ARG A 310 5.38 -7.88 -14.39
N TYR A 311 4.25 -7.49 -13.79
CA TYR A 311 3.98 -6.14 -13.33
C TYR A 311 4.77 -5.82 -12.06
N GLU A 312 4.90 -6.79 -11.15
CA GLU A 312 5.75 -6.64 -9.98
C GLU A 312 7.23 -6.52 -10.38
N ALA A 313 7.71 -7.34 -11.29
CA ALA A 313 9.07 -7.24 -11.80
C ALA A 313 9.34 -5.86 -12.43
N PHE A 314 8.38 -5.33 -13.19
CA PHE A 314 8.45 -3.98 -13.74
C PHE A 314 8.53 -2.93 -12.63
N TYR A 315 7.63 -2.96 -11.64
CA TYR A 315 7.63 -2.06 -10.50
C TYR A 315 8.97 -2.08 -9.76
N ARG A 316 9.47 -3.27 -9.37
CA ARG A 316 10.76 -3.44 -8.69
C ARG A 316 11.91 -2.81 -9.47
N SER A 317 11.95 -3.02 -10.78
CA SER A 317 13.00 -2.44 -11.64
C SER A 317 12.95 -0.91 -11.66
N ARG A 318 11.76 -0.31 -11.63
CA ARG A 318 11.59 1.15 -11.65
C ARG A 318 11.97 1.81 -10.34
N VAL A 319 11.59 1.22 -9.21
CA VAL A 319 11.96 1.76 -7.89
C VAL A 319 13.37 1.35 -7.44
N GLY A 320 14.00 0.43 -8.17
CA GLY A 320 15.37 -0.01 -7.92
C GLY A 320 15.52 -0.89 -6.69
N VAL A 321 14.61 -1.88 -6.53
CA VAL A 321 14.72 -2.93 -5.52
C VAL A 321 14.89 -4.30 -6.16
N ASN A 322 15.65 -5.18 -5.50
CA ASN A 322 15.87 -6.55 -5.93
C ASN A 322 14.74 -7.48 -5.47
N ALA A 323 14.87 -8.78 -5.75
CA ALA A 323 13.87 -9.79 -5.39
C ALA A 323 13.67 -9.98 -3.86
N SER A 324 14.61 -9.55 -3.03
CA SER A 324 14.49 -9.59 -1.57
C SER A 324 13.99 -8.28 -0.96
N GLY A 325 13.66 -7.27 -1.79
CA GLY A 325 13.25 -5.95 -1.32
C GLY A 325 14.41 -5.05 -0.89
N ALA A 326 15.66 -5.46 -1.12
CA ALA A 326 16.80 -4.61 -0.84
C ALA A 326 17.11 -3.66 -2.01
N SER A 327 17.74 -2.53 -1.72
CA SER A 327 18.16 -1.54 -2.72
C SER A 327 19.14 -2.16 -3.72
N GLN A 328 18.92 -1.94 -5.01
CA GLN A 328 19.86 -2.35 -6.05
C GLN A 328 21.14 -1.50 -6.07
N GLN A 329 21.14 -0.33 -5.42
CA GLN A 329 22.30 0.56 -5.40
C GLN A 329 23.41 0.05 -4.48
N ASP A 330 23.04 -0.46 -3.30
CA ASP A 330 24.00 -0.90 -2.29
C ASP A 330 23.76 -2.31 -1.74
N GLY A 331 22.60 -2.92 -2.06
CA GLY A 331 22.22 -4.25 -1.60
C GLY A 331 21.95 -4.38 -0.12
N LYS A 332 22.12 -3.30 0.65
CA LYS A 332 22.06 -3.30 2.13
C LYS A 332 20.84 -2.62 2.69
N ASN A 333 20.36 -1.57 2.02
CA ASN A 333 19.23 -0.80 2.47
C ASN A 333 17.94 -1.53 2.11
N VAL A 334 17.26 -2.07 3.11
CA VAL A 334 16.01 -2.81 2.92
C VAL A 334 14.85 -1.82 2.81
N SER A 335 14.03 -2.02 1.79
CA SER A 335 12.92 -1.14 1.48
C SER A 335 11.74 -1.27 2.44
N ALA A 336 11.01 -0.18 2.58
CA ALA A 336 9.64 -0.16 3.12
C ALA A 336 8.66 -0.73 2.07
N TYR A 337 8.88 -1.98 1.67
CA TYR A 337 8.32 -2.56 0.45
C TYR A 337 6.80 -2.68 0.47
N SER A 338 6.25 -3.04 1.61
CA SER A 338 4.81 -3.24 1.76
C SER A 338 4.02 -1.93 1.71
N HIS A 339 4.63 -0.81 2.05
CA HIS A 339 4.01 0.51 2.06
C HIS A 339 4.33 1.36 0.82
N MET A 340 5.58 1.33 0.36
CA MET A 340 6.01 2.23 -0.73
C MET A 340 5.24 2.02 -2.04
N PHE A 341 4.71 0.80 -2.30
CA PHE A 341 3.87 0.58 -3.47
C PHE A 341 2.59 1.43 -3.44
N GLY A 342 2.06 1.74 -2.25
CA GLY A 342 0.89 2.61 -2.09
C GLY A 342 1.12 4.02 -2.63
N VAL A 343 2.36 4.52 -2.54
CA VAL A 343 2.79 5.79 -3.17
C VAL A 343 2.70 5.70 -4.69
N TRP A 344 3.26 4.63 -5.26
CA TRP A 344 3.21 4.36 -6.69
C TRP A 344 1.77 4.33 -7.19
N GLU A 345 0.96 3.48 -6.58
CA GLU A 345 -0.43 3.29 -7.01
C GLU A 345 -1.28 4.54 -6.82
N THR A 346 -1.08 5.31 -5.75
CA THR A 346 -1.81 6.59 -5.53
C THR A 346 -1.52 7.59 -6.63
N LEU A 347 -0.25 7.72 -7.07
CA LEU A 347 0.10 8.60 -8.18
C LEU A 347 -0.56 8.16 -9.51
N PHE A 348 -0.65 6.86 -9.77
CA PHE A 348 -1.34 6.36 -10.96
C PHE A 348 -2.86 6.48 -10.87
N VAL A 349 -3.45 6.43 -9.66
CA VAL A 349 -4.86 6.78 -9.45
C VAL A 349 -5.10 8.27 -9.78
N ILE A 350 -4.21 9.18 -9.37
CA ILE A 350 -4.28 10.60 -9.76
C ILE A 350 -4.24 10.71 -11.29
N LYS A 351 -3.28 10.03 -11.93
CA LYS A 351 -3.17 10.03 -13.40
C LYS A 351 -4.46 9.59 -14.07
N GLU A 352 -4.99 8.44 -13.69
CA GLU A 352 -6.20 7.88 -14.29
C GLU A 352 -7.43 8.78 -14.05
N ALA A 353 -7.57 9.35 -12.85
CA ALA A 353 -8.67 10.24 -12.52
C ALA A 353 -8.58 11.58 -13.27
N VAL A 354 -7.39 12.15 -13.43
CA VAL A 354 -7.19 13.36 -14.26
C VAL A 354 -7.56 13.11 -15.70
N GLU A 355 -7.10 12.00 -16.28
CA GLU A 355 -7.38 11.66 -17.70
C GLU A 355 -8.86 11.37 -17.95
N GLN A 356 -9.54 10.73 -17.00
CA GLN A 356 -10.96 10.40 -17.14
C GLN A 356 -11.90 11.56 -16.83
N SER A 357 -11.53 12.46 -15.92
CA SER A 357 -12.36 13.61 -15.52
C SER A 357 -12.25 14.79 -16.50
N GLY A 358 -11.22 14.79 -17.36
CA GLY A 358 -10.90 15.95 -18.19
C GLY A 358 -10.39 17.15 -17.39
N TYR A 359 -9.72 16.89 -16.26
CA TYR A 359 -9.15 17.92 -15.40
C TYR A 359 -8.12 18.79 -16.14
N GLU A 360 -8.30 20.12 -16.08
CA GLU A 360 -7.40 21.07 -16.72
C GLU A 360 -6.61 21.94 -15.71
N SER A 361 -7.27 22.41 -14.65
CA SER A 361 -6.65 23.34 -13.69
C SER A 361 -7.31 23.32 -12.31
N PRO A 362 -6.59 23.77 -11.26
CA PRO A 362 -7.18 23.90 -9.93
C PRO A 362 -8.42 24.80 -9.92
N GLY A 363 -9.50 24.29 -9.35
CA GLY A 363 -10.73 25.06 -9.21
C GLY A 363 -11.95 24.19 -8.91
N PRO A 364 -13.04 24.79 -8.43
CA PRO A 364 -14.22 24.05 -7.95
C PRO A 364 -14.84 23.12 -8.99
N LYS A 365 -14.87 23.53 -10.26
CA LYS A 365 -15.45 22.73 -11.36
C LYS A 365 -14.64 21.46 -11.61
N ASP A 366 -13.34 21.63 -11.79
CA ASP A 366 -12.45 20.53 -12.17
C ASP A 366 -12.20 19.59 -10.99
N TYR A 367 -12.08 20.14 -9.77
CA TYR A 367 -12.01 19.32 -8.56
C TYR A 367 -13.28 18.51 -8.33
N ARG A 368 -14.47 19.08 -8.60
CA ARG A 368 -15.71 18.29 -8.57
C ARG A 368 -15.67 17.14 -9.55
N ALA A 369 -15.29 17.39 -10.80
CA ALA A 369 -15.21 16.37 -11.85
C ALA A 369 -14.21 15.27 -11.47
N PHE A 370 -13.04 15.63 -10.92
CA PHE A 370 -12.02 14.70 -10.44
C PHE A 370 -12.55 13.82 -9.28
N ILE A 371 -13.14 14.44 -8.25
CA ILE A 371 -13.69 13.76 -7.08
C ILE A 371 -14.81 12.80 -7.50
N GLU A 372 -15.78 13.27 -8.27
CA GLU A 372 -16.88 12.42 -8.74
C GLU A 372 -16.41 11.30 -9.68
N THR A 373 -15.30 11.46 -10.38
CA THR A 373 -14.68 10.38 -11.16
C THR A 373 -14.13 9.29 -10.23
N LEU A 374 -13.43 9.64 -9.16
CA LEU A 374 -13.00 8.68 -8.15
C LEU A 374 -14.17 8.02 -7.43
N GLU A 375 -15.22 8.78 -7.10
CA GLU A 375 -16.42 8.23 -6.43
C GLU A 375 -17.19 7.23 -7.29
N ARG A 376 -17.08 7.32 -8.62
CA ARG A 376 -17.65 6.34 -9.55
C ARG A 376 -16.75 5.15 -9.84
N ALA A 377 -15.46 5.24 -9.47
CA ALA A 377 -14.52 4.13 -9.68
C ALA A 377 -14.89 2.92 -8.82
N GLU A 378 -14.78 1.73 -9.41
CA GLU A 378 -15.06 0.49 -8.69
C GLU A 378 -13.85 -0.42 -8.61
N TRP A 379 -12.98 -0.42 -9.62
CA TRP A 379 -11.84 -1.30 -9.72
C TRP A 379 -10.62 -0.58 -10.28
N PHE A 380 -9.46 -0.88 -9.69
CA PHE A 380 -8.15 -0.67 -10.31
C PHE A 380 -7.59 -2.03 -10.68
N ASN A 381 -7.44 -2.28 -11.98
CA ASN A 381 -7.04 -3.57 -12.48
C ASN A 381 -5.53 -3.77 -12.39
N GLU A 382 -5.11 -5.02 -12.18
CA GLU A 382 -3.71 -5.39 -12.20
C GLU A 382 -3.03 -4.97 -13.51
N GLY A 383 -1.88 -4.32 -13.37
CA GLY A 383 -1.11 -3.80 -14.50
C GLY A 383 0.17 -3.13 -14.04
N ASN A 384 0.86 -2.47 -14.96
CA ASN A 384 2.08 -1.71 -14.63
C ASN A 384 1.85 -0.60 -13.60
N TRP A 385 0.64 -0.08 -13.55
CA TRP A 385 0.24 0.99 -12.63
C TRP A 385 -0.23 0.44 -11.28
N HIS A 386 -0.80 -0.75 -11.26
CA HIS A 386 -1.31 -1.45 -10.07
C HIS A 386 -0.71 -2.85 -9.99
N PRO A 387 0.59 -2.97 -9.64
CA PRO A 387 1.32 -4.24 -9.68
C PRO A 387 0.92 -5.23 -8.58
N GLN A 388 0.21 -4.78 -7.57
CA GLN A 388 -0.27 -5.60 -6.45
C GLN A 388 -1.37 -6.59 -6.83
N GLY A 389 -1.97 -6.44 -8.00
CA GLY A 389 -3.19 -7.10 -8.40
C GLY A 389 -4.39 -6.17 -8.37
N SER A 390 -5.55 -6.69 -8.80
CA SER A 390 -6.77 -5.89 -8.79
C SER A 390 -7.13 -5.43 -7.39
N LYS A 391 -7.60 -4.16 -7.28
CA LYS A 391 -8.17 -3.59 -6.07
C LYS A 391 -9.62 -3.21 -6.30
N ARG A 392 -10.47 -3.45 -5.31
CA ARG A 392 -11.82 -2.92 -5.24
C ARG A 392 -11.75 -1.52 -4.62
N PHE A 393 -12.27 -0.52 -5.32
CA PHE A 393 -12.44 0.82 -4.77
C PHE A 393 -13.93 1.06 -4.45
N VAL A 394 -14.21 1.50 -3.24
CA VAL A 394 -15.58 1.87 -2.85
C VAL A 394 -15.64 3.39 -2.78
N GLY A 395 -16.00 3.99 -3.89
CA GLY A 395 -15.99 5.45 -4.07
C GLY A 395 -16.73 6.23 -3.00
N ARG A 396 -17.89 5.75 -2.51
CA ARG A 396 -18.61 6.41 -1.41
C ARG A 396 -17.87 6.40 -0.07
N LEU A 397 -16.91 5.48 0.14
CA LEU A 397 -16.04 5.43 1.31
C LEU A 397 -14.70 6.10 1.10
N HIS A 398 -14.39 6.48 -0.14
CA HIS A 398 -13.07 6.97 -0.55
C HIS A 398 -11.91 6.00 -0.22
N GLN A 399 -12.21 4.68 -0.15
CA GLN A 399 -11.30 3.64 0.34
C GLN A 399 -11.11 2.52 -0.68
N ALA A 400 -9.85 2.09 -0.84
CA ALA A 400 -9.50 0.89 -1.60
C ALA A 400 -9.38 -0.34 -0.70
N PHE A 401 -9.79 -1.49 -1.24
CA PHE A 401 -9.68 -2.81 -0.62
C PHE A 401 -8.80 -3.70 -1.48
N GLY A 402 -7.76 -4.25 -0.88
CA GLY A 402 -6.80 -5.14 -1.50
C GLY A 402 -6.68 -6.47 -0.77
N ARG A 403 -5.99 -7.43 -1.39
CA ARG A 403 -5.62 -8.68 -0.73
C ARG A 403 -4.61 -8.42 0.37
N GLN A 404 -4.62 -9.30 1.38
CA GLN A 404 -3.64 -9.32 2.43
C GLN A 404 -2.87 -10.64 2.38
N PHE A 405 -1.63 -10.63 2.84
CA PHE A 405 -0.76 -11.80 2.82
C PHE A 405 -0.26 -12.09 4.23
N VAL A 406 -0.11 -13.36 4.56
CA VAL A 406 0.66 -13.80 5.72
C VAL A 406 1.90 -14.48 5.20
N SER A 407 3.04 -13.96 5.59
CA SER A 407 4.34 -14.57 5.37
C SER A 407 4.87 -15.19 6.65
N GLN A 408 5.61 -16.27 6.54
CA GLN A 408 6.35 -16.85 7.66
C GLN A 408 7.85 -16.66 7.43
N VAL A 409 8.57 -16.34 8.48
CA VAL A 409 10.04 -16.32 8.44
C VAL A 409 10.52 -17.78 8.37
N GLN A 410 11.12 -18.15 7.26
CA GLN A 410 11.69 -19.48 6.99
C GLN A 410 13.07 -19.32 6.36
N ASN A 411 14.10 -19.89 6.99
CA ASN A 411 15.48 -19.78 6.50
C ASN A 411 15.91 -18.30 6.28
N LYS A 412 15.61 -17.44 7.25
CA LYS A 412 15.92 -16.00 7.22
C LYS A 412 15.29 -15.23 6.05
N LYS A 413 14.16 -15.70 5.49
CA LYS A 413 13.38 -15.05 4.43
C LYS A 413 11.89 -15.09 4.77
N LEU A 414 11.13 -14.16 4.20
CA LEU A 414 9.68 -14.20 4.26
C LEU A 414 9.14 -15.08 3.14
N LYS A 415 8.36 -16.10 3.50
CA LYS A 415 7.65 -16.96 2.57
C LYS A 415 6.15 -16.80 2.75
N VAL A 416 5.44 -16.44 1.70
CA VAL A 416 3.97 -16.33 1.73
C VAL A 416 3.36 -17.71 2.01
N VAL A 417 2.62 -17.80 3.12
CA VAL A 417 1.93 -19.03 3.57
C VAL A 417 0.41 -18.92 3.48
N PHE A 418 -0.12 -17.72 3.39
CA PHE A 418 -1.55 -17.47 3.23
C PHE A 418 -1.81 -16.17 2.46
N ARG A 419 -2.91 -16.16 1.72
CA ARG A 419 -3.39 -15.04 0.93
C ARG A 419 -4.89 -14.94 1.08
N THR A 420 -5.40 -13.73 1.36
CA THR A 420 -6.84 -13.47 1.42
C THR A 420 -7.44 -13.24 0.02
N LYS A 421 -8.76 -13.27 -0.06
CA LYS A 421 -9.50 -12.62 -1.14
C LYS A 421 -9.70 -11.14 -0.79
N ILE A 422 -10.06 -10.32 -1.77
CA ILE A 422 -10.39 -8.89 -1.53
C ILE A 422 -11.62 -8.80 -0.64
N GLU A 423 -12.62 -9.65 -0.91
CA GLU A 423 -13.90 -9.69 -0.21
C GLU A 423 -13.78 -10.03 1.27
N ASP A 424 -12.73 -10.77 1.67
CA ASP A 424 -12.50 -11.14 3.08
C ASP A 424 -12.27 -9.90 3.98
N GLY A 425 -11.73 -8.82 3.40
CA GLY A 425 -11.51 -7.55 4.11
C GLY A 425 -12.66 -6.56 3.99
N MET A 426 -13.58 -6.76 3.05
CA MET A 426 -14.66 -5.79 2.82
C MET A 426 -15.67 -5.81 3.98
N TYR A 427 -16.15 -4.63 4.33
CA TYR A 427 -17.16 -4.43 5.37
C TYR A 427 -18.28 -3.52 4.85
N PRO A 428 -19.49 -3.59 5.44
CA PRO A 428 -20.58 -2.69 5.07
C PRO A 428 -20.18 -1.23 5.30
N PRO A 429 -20.46 -0.33 4.32
CA PRO A 429 -20.15 1.08 4.47
C PRO A 429 -20.93 1.72 5.63
N GLU A 430 -20.21 2.40 6.52
CA GLU A 430 -20.77 3.17 7.62
C GLU A 430 -20.90 4.66 7.28
N ALA A 431 -20.30 5.07 6.16
CA ALA A 431 -20.32 6.44 5.66
C ALA A 431 -20.60 6.50 4.16
N ASP A 432 -20.98 7.67 3.69
CA ASP A 432 -21.20 7.97 2.28
C ASP A 432 -20.76 9.42 2.00
N TYR A 433 -19.54 9.57 1.53
CA TYR A 433 -18.95 10.87 1.20
C TYR A 433 -19.68 11.59 0.06
N THR A 434 -20.34 10.85 -0.84
CA THR A 434 -21.07 11.46 -1.96
C THR A 434 -22.24 12.34 -1.50
N LYS A 435 -22.68 12.17 -0.24
CA LYS A 435 -23.71 12.98 0.40
C LYS A 435 -23.18 14.22 1.13
N GLN A 436 -21.86 14.33 1.28
CA GLN A 436 -21.23 15.50 1.88
C GLN A 436 -21.07 16.63 0.86
N PRO A 437 -21.09 17.90 1.30
CA PRO A 437 -20.83 19.03 0.40
C PRO A 437 -19.38 19.02 -0.11
N LEU A 438 -19.18 19.62 -1.29
CA LEU A 438 -17.88 19.97 -1.88
C LEU A 438 -17.61 21.46 -1.69
#